data_ea043cbb255bad09894959c1d9d619de
#
_entry.id   ea043cbb255bad09894959c1d9d619de
#
_cell.length_a   1.000
_cell.length_b   1.000
_cell.length_c   1.000
_cell.angle_alpha   90.00
_cell.angle_beta   90.00
_cell.angle_gamma   90.00
#
_symmetry.space_group_name_H-M   'P 1'
#
loop_
_entity.id
_entity.type
_entity.pdbx_description
1 polymer ?
#
loop_
_entity_poly.entity_id
_entity_poly.type
_entity_poly.pdbx_seq_one_letter_code
_entity_poly.pdbx_strand_id
1 'polypeptide(L)'
;ISEISPMVQSKLLRVLQERELERVGGTRTIRVNVRVVATTNRDLAQSVEKGEFRQDLYFRLNVVPVFVPPLRERGEDIVLLAKQFMKRYSRKHGCKVAGLSNRSVLELKQHSWPGNVRELQNVIERAVILSSEGQLIEPDALGLLVPSQTISTPSVAVAAPEDQAGSIPLEGGDPSPSVSSQPEDDPDETIPLNELEKRHILKTLEVV
;
A
#
# COMPACT_ATOMS: atom_id res chain seq x y z
N ILE A 1 -6.15 -9.07 13.22
CA ILE A 1 -6.32 -10.31 14.02
C ILE A 1 -6.55 -11.53 13.15
N SER A 2 -7.18 -11.40 12.00
CA SER A 2 -7.54 -12.51 11.08
C SER A 2 -6.35 -13.26 10.46
N GLU A 3 -5.14 -12.77 10.57
CA GLU A 3 -3.93 -13.32 9.90
C GLU A 3 -2.99 -14.05 10.86
N ILE A 4 -3.41 -14.28 12.10
CA ILE A 4 -2.59 -14.98 13.09
C ILE A 4 -2.71 -16.50 12.91
N SER A 5 -1.59 -17.21 13.08
CA SER A 5 -1.57 -18.67 12.97
C SER A 5 -2.43 -19.37 14.04
N PRO A 6 -2.92 -20.59 13.79
CA PRO A 6 -3.73 -21.34 14.77
C PRO A 6 -3.05 -21.53 16.14
N MET A 7 -1.72 -21.66 16.14
CA MET A 7 -0.94 -21.76 17.38
C MET A 7 -1.01 -20.44 18.19
N VAL A 8 -0.93 -19.29 17.52
CA VAL A 8 -1.03 -17.97 18.18
C VAL A 8 -2.46 -17.72 18.63
N GLN A 9 -3.48 -18.17 17.88
CA GLN A 9 -4.89 -18.08 18.28
C GLN A 9 -5.13 -18.80 19.63
N SER A 10 -4.56 -20.00 19.81
CA SER A 10 -4.67 -20.76 21.06
C SER A 10 -4.00 -20.05 22.25
N LYS A 11 -2.81 -19.48 22.02
CA LYS A 11 -2.11 -18.69 23.06
C LYS A 11 -2.88 -17.41 23.41
N LEU A 12 -3.43 -16.72 22.40
CA LEU A 12 -4.24 -15.51 22.63
C LEU A 12 -5.50 -15.83 23.43
N LEU A 13 -6.18 -16.93 23.13
CA LEU A 13 -7.34 -17.38 23.88
C LEU A 13 -7.01 -17.57 25.36
N ARG A 14 -5.87 -18.22 25.67
CA ARG A 14 -5.40 -18.41 27.04
C ARG A 14 -5.17 -17.08 27.76
N VAL A 15 -4.54 -16.10 27.09
CA VAL A 15 -4.35 -14.75 27.64
C VAL A 15 -5.68 -14.06 27.95
N LEU A 16 -6.67 -14.20 27.06
CA LEU A 16 -8.00 -13.61 27.26
C LEU A 16 -8.81 -14.27 28.38
N GLN A 17 -8.61 -15.56 28.62
CA GLN A 17 -9.35 -16.31 29.62
C GLN A 17 -8.69 -16.27 31.00
N GLU A 18 -7.39 -16.57 31.05
CA GLU A 18 -6.64 -16.78 32.29
C GLU A 18 -5.91 -15.51 32.75
N ARG A 19 -5.79 -14.50 31.85
CA ARG A 19 -4.99 -13.29 32.08
C ARG A 19 -3.53 -13.59 32.40
N GLU A 20 -3.00 -14.63 31.76
CA GLU A 20 -1.65 -15.11 31.93
C GLU A 20 -0.98 -15.28 30.56
N LEU A 21 0.30 -14.93 30.51
CA LEU A 21 1.12 -15.13 29.30
C LEU A 21 2.52 -15.63 29.69
N GLU A 22 3.17 -16.29 28.74
CA GLU A 22 4.57 -16.66 28.80
C GLU A 22 5.37 -15.83 27.80
N ARG A 23 6.55 -15.36 28.20
CA ARG A 23 7.45 -14.65 27.27
C ARG A 23 7.96 -15.62 26.20
N VAL A 24 8.25 -15.10 25.03
CA VAL A 24 8.88 -15.88 23.95
C VAL A 24 10.25 -16.37 24.44
N GLY A 25 10.47 -17.69 24.39
CA GLY A 25 11.68 -18.33 24.91
C GLY A 25 11.76 -18.49 26.44
N GLY A 26 10.73 -18.10 27.15
CA GLY A 26 10.65 -18.27 28.61
C GLY A 26 9.59 -19.29 29.01
N THR A 27 9.79 -19.89 30.21
CA THR A 27 8.83 -20.85 30.83
C THR A 27 8.05 -20.23 31.99
N ARG A 28 8.34 -18.98 32.33
CA ARG A 28 7.71 -18.31 33.47
C ARG A 28 6.39 -17.67 33.06
N THR A 29 5.31 -18.06 33.72
CA THR A 29 3.99 -17.46 33.57
C THR A 29 3.94 -16.08 34.23
N ILE A 30 3.39 -15.10 33.53
CA ILE A 30 3.23 -13.72 33.98
C ILE A 30 1.75 -13.37 33.95
N ARG A 31 1.21 -12.91 35.06
CA ARG A 31 -0.14 -12.37 35.14
C ARG A 31 -0.20 -10.97 34.55
N VAL A 32 -1.22 -10.73 33.69
CA VAL A 32 -1.42 -9.45 33.02
C VAL A 32 -2.85 -8.97 33.22
N ASN A 33 -2.99 -7.66 33.41
CA ASN A 33 -4.28 -6.99 33.40
C ASN A 33 -4.30 -6.03 32.22
N VAL A 34 -4.89 -6.49 31.09
CA VAL A 34 -4.88 -5.74 29.82
C VAL A 34 -6.30 -5.61 29.29
N ARG A 35 -6.56 -4.49 28.62
CA ARG A 35 -7.72 -4.31 27.75
C ARG A 35 -7.30 -4.67 26.33
N VAL A 36 -8.06 -5.58 25.71
CA VAL A 36 -7.79 -6.05 24.36
C VAL A 36 -8.72 -5.32 23.39
N VAL A 37 -8.14 -4.75 22.33
CA VAL A 37 -8.85 -4.20 21.18
C VAL A 37 -8.37 -4.97 19.95
N ALA A 38 -9.28 -5.69 19.32
CA ALA A 38 -9.00 -6.45 18.10
C ALA A 38 -9.56 -5.71 16.89
N THR A 39 -8.78 -5.64 15.83
CA THR A 39 -9.19 -5.06 14.54
C THR A 39 -9.01 -6.07 13.43
N THR A 40 -9.91 -6.07 12.47
CA THR A 40 -9.86 -6.91 11.28
C THR A 40 -10.53 -6.20 10.11
N ASN A 41 -10.12 -6.51 8.91
CA ASN A 41 -10.76 -6.13 7.66
C ASN A 41 -11.46 -7.33 6.99
N ARG A 42 -11.43 -8.50 7.62
CA ARG A 42 -12.08 -9.73 7.14
C ARG A 42 -13.33 -10.03 7.95
N ASP A 43 -14.26 -10.74 7.34
CA ASP A 43 -15.37 -11.35 8.05
C ASP A 43 -14.86 -12.56 8.85
N LEU A 44 -14.82 -12.38 10.17
CA LEU A 44 -14.36 -13.45 11.07
C LEU A 44 -15.35 -14.61 11.16
N ALA A 45 -16.65 -14.39 10.96
CA ALA A 45 -17.63 -15.46 10.97
C ALA A 45 -17.38 -16.41 9.79
N GLN A 46 -17.15 -15.87 8.60
CA GLN A 46 -16.75 -16.69 7.45
C GLN A 46 -15.40 -17.38 7.65
N SER A 47 -14.45 -16.74 8.33
CA SER A 47 -13.16 -17.36 8.64
C SER A 47 -13.29 -18.53 9.62
N VAL A 48 -14.26 -18.47 10.53
CA VAL A 48 -14.61 -19.60 11.42
C VAL A 48 -15.22 -20.76 10.62
N GLU A 49 -16.16 -20.48 9.71
CA GLU A 49 -16.78 -21.50 8.84
C GLU A 49 -15.74 -22.23 7.98
N LYS A 50 -14.73 -21.51 7.50
CA LYS A 50 -13.61 -22.05 6.71
C LYS A 50 -12.56 -22.78 7.58
N GLY A 51 -12.66 -22.75 8.88
CA GLY A 51 -11.67 -23.34 9.79
C GLY A 51 -10.36 -22.57 9.92
N GLU A 52 -10.28 -21.34 9.35
CA GLU A 52 -9.09 -20.47 9.42
C GLU A 52 -8.99 -19.74 10.77
N PHE A 53 -10.12 -19.59 11.47
CA PHE A 53 -10.19 -18.91 12.74
C PHE A 53 -10.97 -19.75 13.76
N ARG A 54 -10.47 -19.82 14.99
CA ARG A 54 -11.10 -20.63 16.04
C ARG A 54 -12.40 -20.00 16.53
N GLN A 55 -13.43 -20.79 16.63
CA GLN A 55 -14.75 -20.37 17.08
C GLN A 55 -14.74 -19.84 18.54
N ASP A 56 -14.00 -20.50 19.43
CA ASP A 56 -13.88 -20.09 20.83
C ASP A 56 -13.22 -18.71 20.99
N LEU A 57 -12.18 -18.45 20.21
CA LEU A 57 -11.52 -17.13 20.16
C LEU A 57 -12.43 -16.06 19.56
N TYR A 58 -13.18 -16.39 18.52
CA TYR A 58 -14.16 -15.48 17.92
C TYR A 58 -15.16 -14.96 18.95
N PHE A 59 -15.83 -15.85 19.69
CA PHE A 59 -16.79 -15.44 20.71
C PHE A 59 -16.16 -14.64 21.85
N ARG A 60 -14.91 -14.91 22.18
CA ARG A 60 -14.20 -14.18 23.22
C ARG A 60 -13.80 -12.76 22.81
N LEU A 61 -13.52 -12.53 21.52
CA LEU A 61 -13.21 -11.22 20.97
C LEU A 61 -14.47 -10.43 20.61
N ASN A 62 -15.49 -11.08 20.12
CA ASN A 62 -16.71 -10.44 19.58
C ASN A 62 -17.75 -10.11 20.69
N VAL A 63 -17.28 -9.57 21.82
CA VAL A 63 -18.15 -9.15 22.93
C VAL A 63 -18.82 -7.80 22.66
N VAL A 64 -18.05 -6.85 22.11
CA VAL A 64 -18.54 -5.52 21.73
C VAL A 64 -18.06 -5.23 20.32
N PRO A 65 -18.81 -5.67 19.30
CA PRO A 65 -18.47 -5.38 17.91
C PRO A 65 -18.70 -3.92 17.58
N VAL A 66 -17.70 -3.29 16.93
CA VAL A 66 -17.80 -1.93 16.42
C VAL A 66 -17.51 -1.97 14.93
N PHE A 67 -18.52 -1.64 14.14
CA PHE A 67 -18.35 -1.51 12.69
C PHE A 67 -17.89 -0.09 12.34
N VAL A 68 -16.80 0.03 11.59
CA VAL A 68 -16.29 1.29 11.07
C VAL A 68 -16.64 1.39 9.59
N PRO A 69 -17.57 2.26 9.19
CA PRO A 69 -17.94 2.38 7.79
C PRO A 69 -16.79 2.93 6.95
N PRO A 70 -16.69 2.56 5.67
CA PRO A 70 -15.67 3.08 4.76
C PRO A 70 -15.83 4.58 4.54
N LEU A 71 -14.74 5.24 4.13
CA LEU A 71 -14.69 6.70 4.04
C LEU A 71 -15.71 7.28 3.06
N ARG A 72 -16.02 6.56 1.97
CA ARG A 72 -17.07 6.94 0.99
C ARG A 72 -18.48 7.09 1.60
N GLU A 73 -18.75 6.41 2.71
CA GLU A 73 -20.02 6.49 3.44
C GLU A 73 -20.05 7.62 4.48
N ARG A 74 -18.92 8.33 4.65
CA ARG A 74 -18.70 9.41 5.61
C ARG A 74 -18.24 10.68 4.91
N GLY A 75 -19.01 11.15 3.92
CA GLY A 75 -18.62 12.26 3.04
C GLY A 75 -18.22 13.55 3.75
N GLU A 76 -18.87 13.88 4.87
CA GLU A 76 -18.54 15.08 5.65
C GLU A 76 -17.19 14.94 6.38
N ASP A 77 -16.85 13.73 6.80
CA ASP A 77 -15.58 13.47 7.48
C ASP A 77 -14.38 13.63 6.52
N ILE A 78 -14.56 13.41 5.22
CA ILE A 78 -13.50 13.55 4.22
C ILE A 78 -12.86 14.93 4.30
N VAL A 79 -13.68 15.98 4.29
CA VAL A 79 -13.21 17.37 4.29
C VAL A 79 -12.56 17.73 5.64
N LEU A 80 -13.13 17.24 6.74
CA LEU A 80 -12.61 17.45 8.06
C LEU A 80 -11.23 16.81 8.23
N LEU A 81 -11.11 15.56 7.82
CA LEU A 81 -9.84 14.81 7.85
C LEU A 81 -8.80 15.44 6.91
N ALA A 82 -9.20 15.83 5.70
CA ALA A 82 -8.31 16.49 4.74
C ALA A 82 -7.72 17.79 5.33
N LYS A 83 -8.54 18.64 5.95
CA LYS A 83 -8.07 19.84 6.63
C LYS A 83 -7.13 19.53 7.80
N GLN A 84 -7.41 18.49 8.57
CA GLN A 84 -6.54 18.06 9.67
C GLN A 84 -5.19 17.54 9.16
N PHE A 85 -5.19 16.70 8.13
CA PHE A 85 -3.96 16.21 7.51
C PHE A 85 -3.16 17.33 6.87
N MET A 86 -3.79 18.23 6.12
CA MET A 86 -3.14 19.41 5.57
C MET A 86 -2.42 20.20 6.67
N LYS A 87 -3.08 20.52 7.78
CA LYS A 87 -2.47 21.24 8.91
C LYS A 87 -1.32 20.48 9.56
N ARG A 88 -1.44 19.14 9.66
CA ARG A 88 -0.39 18.25 10.19
C ARG A 88 0.83 18.25 9.28
N TYR A 89 0.62 18.06 7.97
CA TYR A 89 1.70 17.95 7.00
C TYR A 89 2.35 19.28 6.67
N SER A 90 1.60 20.38 6.68
CA SER A 90 2.17 21.74 6.58
C SER A 90 3.21 21.97 7.67
N ARG A 91 2.92 21.55 8.91
CA ARG A 91 3.90 21.67 10.02
C ARG A 91 5.07 20.70 9.86
N LYS A 92 4.78 19.43 9.45
CA LYS A 92 5.82 18.38 9.30
C LYS A 92 6.86 18.76 8.25
N HIS A 93 6.42 19.32 7.12
CA HIS A 93 7.27 19.63 5.96
C HIS A 93 7.68 21.10 5.91
N GLY A 94 7.23 21.94 6.83
CA GLY A 94 7.54 23.38 6.82
C GLY A 94 6.84 24.16 5.68
N CYS A 95 5.90 23.54 4.97
CA CYS A 95 5.18 24.16 3.86
C CYS A 95 3.99 24.97 4.38
N LYS A 96 3.84 26.21 3.93
CA LYS A 96 2.70 27.06 4.28
C LYS A 96 1.68 27.03 3.15
N VAL A 97 0.62 26.23 3.31
CA VAL A 97 -0.52 26.21 2.38
C VAL A 97 -1.70 26.98 2.99
N ALA A 98 -2.42 27.75 2.16
CA ALA A 98 -3.52 28.58 2.64
C ALA A 98 -4.80 27.76 2.94
N GLY A 99 -4.99 26.64 2.24
CA GLY A 99 -6.18 25.81 2.40
C GLY A 99 -6.43 24.88 1.21
N LEU A 100 -7.63 24.35 1.15
CA LEU A 100 -8.15 23.60 0.00
C LEU A 100 -9.02 24.52 -0.84
N SER A 101 -8.89 24.50 -2.17
CA SER A 101 -9.82 25.21 -3.06
C SER A 101 -11.20 24.54 -3.04
N ASN A 102 -12.24 25.28 -3.44
CA ASN A 102 -13.60 24.72 -3.52
C ASN A 102 -13.67 23.54 -4.51
N ARG A 103 -12.89 23.60 -5.58
CA ARG A 103 -12.79 22.50 -6.57
C ARG A 103 -12.15 21.27 -5.96
N SER A 104 -11.07 21.42 -5.20
CA SER A 104 -10.43 20.32 -4.49
C SER A 104 -11.35 19.68 -3.48
N VAL A 105 -12.13 20.47 -2.74
CA VAL A 105 -13.14 19.94 -1.80
C VAL A 105 -14.19 19.10 -2.53
N LEU A 106 -14.62 19.53 -3.72
CA LEU A 106 -15.59 18.80 -4.51
C LEU A 106 -15.03 17.46 -4.99
N GLU A 107 -13.81 17.44 -5.53
CA GLU A 107 -13.14 16.22 -5.96
C GLU A 107 -12.91 15.23 -4.82
N LEU A 108 -12.47 15.73 -3.66
CA LEU A 108 -12.30 14.91 -2.47
C LEU A 108 -13.60 14.21 -2.05
N LYS A 109 -14.75 14.90 -2.17
CA LYS A 109 -16.06 14.33 -1.85
C LYS A 109 -16.56 13.32 -2.90
N GLN A 110 -16.19 13.49 -4.16
CA GLN A 110 -16.59 12.62 -5.27
C GLN A 110 -15.76 11.33 -5.39
N HIS A 111 -14.55 11.34 -4.86
CA HIS A 111 -13.65 10.19 -4.96
C HIS A 111 -14.13 9.03 -4.08
N SER A 112 -13.97 7.80 -4.56
CA SER A 112 -14.48 6.58 -3.92
C SER A 112 -13.66 6.06 -2.73
N TRP A 113 -12.43 6.54 -2.58
CA TRP A 113 -11.51 6.22 -1.49
C TRP A 113 -11.33 4.72 -1.21
N PRO A 114 -10.88 3.89 -2.18
CA PRO A 114 -10.67 2.46 -1.96
C PRO A 114 -9.66 2.18 -0.83
N GLY A 115 -8.63 3.01 -0.69
CA GLY A 115 -7.67 2.96 0.42
C GLY A 115 -8.11 3.72 1.67
N ASN A 116 -9.35 4.22 1.70
CA ASN A 116 -9.94 4.93 2.82
C ASN A 116 -9.06 6.08 3.36
N VAL A 117 -8.96 6.19 4.68
CA VAL A 117 -8.22 7.26 5.35
C VAL A 117 -6.71 7.25 5.01
N ARG A 118 -6.12 6.07 4.77
CA ARG A 118 -4.70 5.97 4.38
C ARG A 118 -4.44 6.60 3.01
N GLU A 119 -5.32 6.35 2.07
CA GLU A 119 -5.24 6.97 0.73
C GLU A 119 -5.43 8.48 0.81
N LEU A 120 -6.47 8.96 1.52
CA LEU A 120 -6.70 10.37 1.76
C LEU A 120 -5.46 11.04 2.39
N GLN A 121 -4.88 10.39 3.39
CA GLN A 121 -3.68 10.88 4.06
C GLN A 121 -2.51 11.06 3.09
N ASN A 122 -2.23 10.07 2.25
CA ASN A 122 -1.14 10.11 1.26
C ASN A 122 -1.39 11.18 0.18
N VAL A 123 -2.64 11.29 -0.28
CA VAL A 123 -3.04 12.30 -1.27
C VAL A 123 -2.81 13.72 -0.72
N ILE A 124 -3.25 13.98 0.50
CA ILE A 124 -3.09 15.30 1.13
C ILE A 124 -1.62 15.59 1.46
N GLU A 125 -0.84 14.60 1.94
CA GLU A 125 0.59 14.79 2.18
C GLU A 125 1.33 15.19 0.91
N ARG A 126 1.09 14.47 -0.20
CA ARG A 126 1.64 14.79 -1.52
C ARG A 126 1.21 16.17 -2.00
N ALA A 127 -0.08 16.50 -1.87
CA ALA A 127 -0.61 17.78 -2.30
C ALA A 127 0.02 18.95 -1.54
N VAL A 128 0.27 18.80 -0.24
CA VAL A 128 0.96 19.82 0.57
C VAL A 128 2.40 20.06 0.10
N ILE A 129 3.11 18.98 -0.28
CA ILE A 129 4.51 19.05 -0.75
C ILE A 129 4.58 19.71 -2.14
N LEU A 130 3.61 19.42 -3.01
CA LEU A 130 3.58 19.93 -4.40
C LEU A 130 3.00 21.34 -4.51
N SER A 131 2.28 21.82 -3.51
CA SER A 131 1.65 23.15 -3.56
C SER A 131 2.66 24.27 -3.31
N SER A 132 2.49 25.37 -4.03
CA SER A 132 3.29 26.56 -3.81
C SER A 132 2.98 27.22 -2.47
N GLU A 133 4.00 27.86 -1.88
CA GLU A 133 3.87 28.49 -0.57
C GLU A 133 2.80 29.57 -0.54
N GLY A 134 1.91 29.52 0.44
CA GLY A 134 0.83 30.50 0.62
C GLY A 134 -0.37 30.33 -0.31
N GLN A 135 -0.38 29.34 -1.20
CA GLN A 135 -1.49 29.10 -2.13
C GLN A 135 -2.48 28.05 -1.61
N LEU A 136 -3.67 28.02 -2.24
CA LEU A 136 -4.65 26.97 -2.02
C LEU A 136 -4.20 25.70 -2.75
N ILE A 137 -4.49 24.55 -2.15
CA ILE A 137 -4.31 23.26 -2.82
C ILE A 137 -5.37 23.14 -3.91
N GLU A 138 -4.95 23.12 -5.16
CA GLU A 138 -5.80 22.94 -6.33
C GLU A 138 -5.95 21.44 -6.68
N PRO A 139 -6.96 21.04 -7.48
CA PRO A 139 -7.21 19.66 -7.90
C PRO A 139 -6.00 18.94 -8.48
N ASP A 140 -5.22 19.63 -9.29
CA ASP A 140 -4.03 19.09 -9.94
C ASP A 140 -3.00 18.58 -8.91
N ALA A 141 -2.87 19.28 -7.79
CA ALA A 141 -1.99 18.86 -6.70
C ALA A 141 -2.48 17.61 -5.97
N LEU A 142 -3.81 17.36 -5.94
CA LEU A 142 -4.36 16.13 -5.38
C LEU A 142 -4.02 14.91 -6.25
N GLY A 143 -3.95 15.09 -7.58
CA GLY A 143 -3.67 14.02 -8.53
C GLY A 143 -4.68 12.87 -8.42
N LEU A 144 -5.93 13.19 -8.13
CA LEU A 144 -7.03 12.27 -8.19
C LEU A 144 -7.43 12.15 -9.65
N LEU A 145 -7.13 11.01 -10.27
CA LEU A 145 -7.61 10.72 -11.62
C LEU A 145 -9.13 10.57 -11.54
N VAL A 146 -9.86 11.60 -11.91
CA VAL A 146 -11.28 11.48 -12.22
C VAL A 146 -11.36 10.62 -13.48
N PRO A 147 -12.01 9.45 -13.47
CA PRO A 147 -12.25 8.73 -14.69
C PRO A 147 -13.38 9.42 -15.45
N SER A 148 -13.10 10.56 -16.05
CA SER A 148 -13.98 11.20 -17.03
C SER A 148 -13.30 12.45 -17.60
N GLN A 149 -12.49 12.26 -18.59
CA GLN A 149 -12.54 12.98 -19.86
C GLN A 149 -11.43 12.40 -20.73
N THR A 150 -11.80 11.61 -21.70
CA THR A 150 -11.01 11.36 -22.90
C THR A 150 -10.45 12.71 -23.37
N ILE A 151 -9.17 12.93 -23.09
CA ILE A 151 -8.43 13.97 -23.81
C ILE A 151 -8.41 13.47 -25.24
N SER A 152 -9.27 14.03 -26.07
CA SER A 152 -9.18 13.92 -27.52
C SER A 152 -7.82 14.48 -27.90
N THR A 153 -6.84 13.62 -28.04
CA THR A 153 -5.61 13.97 -28.74
C THR A 153 -6.02 14.43 -30.13
N PRO A 154 -5.65 15.63 -30.59
CA PRO A 154 -5.85 15.99 -31.97
C PRO A 154 -5.01 15.00 -32.81
N SER A 155 -5.72 14.13 -33.53
CA SER A 155 -5.13 13.27 -34.57
C SER A 155 -4.50 14.21 -35.61
N VAL A 156 -3.20 14.35 -35.56
CA VAL A 156 -2.44 14.89 -36.68
C VAL A 156 -2.45 13.81 -37.74
N ALA A 157 -3.31 14.00 -38.72
CA ALA A 157 -3.31 13.23 -39.94
C ALA A 157 -1.99 13.52 -40.68
N VAL A 158 -1.07 12.58 -40.59
CA VAL A 158 0.09 12.53 -41.49
C VAL A 158 -0.38 11.72 -42.71
N ALA A 159 -0.54 12.45 -43.83
CA ALA A 159 -0.79 11.90 -45.10
C ALA A 159 0.31 10.92 -45.52
N ALA A 160 -0.11 9.74 -45.96
CA ALA A 160 0.75 8.78 -46.64
C ALA A 160 0.99 9.27 -48.07
N PRO A 161 2.17 9.04 -48.68
CA PRO A 161 2.28 8.89 -50.11
C PRO A 161 2.28 7.39 -50.48
N GLU A 162 1.37 7.06 -51.39
CA GLU A 162 1.42 5.85 -52.18
C GLU A 162 2.66 5.92 -53.10
N ASP A 163 3.38 4.81 -53.30
CA ASP A 163 3.56 4.21 -54.63
C ASP A 163 4.40 2.92 -54.62
N GLN A 164 3.85 1.96 -55.29
CA GLN A 164 4.35 0.98 -56.28
C GLN A 164 5.28 -0.18 -55.89
N ALA A 165 4.66 -1.28 -55.89
CA ALA A 165 4.91 -2.52 -56.68
C ALA A 165 6.36 -2.90 -57.10
N GLY A 166 6.74 -4.12 -56.76
CA GLY A 166 7.87 -4.84 -57.32
C GLY A 166 7.97 -6.28 -56.79
N SER A 167 7.55 -7.21 -57.59
CA SER A 167 7.40 -8.63 -57.34
C SER A 167 8.70 -9.42 -57.46
N ILE A 168 8.88 -10.45 -56.55
CA ILE A 168 9.31 -11.88 -56.77
C ILE A 168 10.76 -12.15 -57.29
N PRO A 169 11.40 -13.36 -57.09
CA PRO A 169 11.14 -14.54 -56.25
C PRO A 169 12.37 -15.19 -55.54
N LEU A 170 12.08 -16.15 -54.64
CA LEU A 170 12.66 -17.46 -54.33
C LEU A 170 14.14 -17.85 -54.65
N GLU A 171 14.76 -18.43 -53.66
CA GLU A 171 15.53 -19.69 -53.54
C GLU A 171 16.56 -19.51 -52.42
N GLY A 172 16.63 -20.32 -51.43
CA GLY A 172 16.93 -21.72 -51.33
C GLY A 172 18.28 -21.89 -50.64
N GLY A 173 18.38 -22.67 -49.56
CA GLY A 173 19.66 -23.20 -49.13
C GLY A 173 20.02 -23.04 -47.65
N ASP A 174 19.63 -24.01 -46.83
CA ASP A 174 20.41 -24.50 -45.67
C ASP A 174 21.74 -25.15 -46.17
N PRO A 175 22.79 -25.38 -45.38
CA PRO A 175 22.83 -25.84 -43.99
C PRO A 175 23.96 -25.27 -43.08
N SER A 176 23.82 -25.57 -41.81
CA SER A 176 24.90 -25.50 -40.79
C SER A 176 26.19 -26.30 -41.15
N PRO A 177 27.36 -26.10 -40.56
CA PRO A 177 27.57 -26.49 -39.15
C PRO A 177 28.60 -25.70 -38.34
N SER A 178 28.43 -25.81 -36.99
CA SER A 178 29.40 -25.91 -35.91
C SER A 178 30.78 -25.23 -36.00
N VAL A 179 31.18 -24.55 -34.91
CA VAL A 179 32.34 -24.88 -34.03
C VAL A 179 32.46 -23.85 -32.88
N SER A 180 32.41 -24.38 -31.71
CA SER A 180 33.06 -24.07 -30.42
C SER A 180 33.90 -22.80 -30.26
N SER A 181 33.64 -22.07 -29.20
CA SER A 181 34.68 -21.71 -28.17
C SER A 181 34.00 -21.09 -26.95
N GLN A 182 34.09 -21.74 -25.80
CA GLN A 182 34.07 -21.16 -24.45
C GLN A 182 35.47 -20.63 -24.14
N PRO A 183 35.69 -20.05 -22.95
CA PRO A 183 34.90 -19.21 -22.04
C PRO A 183 35.70 -17.94 -21.65
N GLU A 184 35.07 -16.95 -21.08
CA GLU A 184 35.74 -16.10 -20.09
C GLU A 184 34.78 -15.81 -18.94
N ASP A 185 35.22 -16.24 -17.76
CA ASP A 185 34.71 -16.02 -16.44
C ASP A 185 34.62 -14.52 -16.11
N ASP A 186 33.45 -14.08 -15.65
CA ASP A 186 33.32 -12.91 -14.79
C ASP A 186 32.47 -13.31 -13.59
N PRO A 187 33.00 -13.38 -12.38
CA PRO A 187 32.23 -13.73 -11.19
C PRO A 187 31.50 -12.51 -10.65
N ASP A 188 30.29 -12.29 -11.09
CA ASP A 188 29.35 -11.44 -10.37
C ASP A 188 28.86 -12.19 -9.12
N GLU A 189 29.63 -12.00 -8.05
CA GLU A 189 29.31 -12.48 -6.70
C GLU A 189 28.04 -11.84 -6.23
N THR A 190 26.91 -12.47 -6.52
CA THR A 190 25.60 -12.16 -5.94
C THR A 190 25.67 -12.43 -4.43
N ILE A 191 26.06 -11.40 -3.69
CA ILE A 191 26.03 -11.43 -2.22
C ILE A 191 24.58 -11.59 -1.79
N PRO A 192 24.21 -12.64 -1.04
CA PRO A 192 22.85 -12.84 -0.59
C PRO A 192 22.40 -11.66 0.30
N LEU A 193 21.14 -11.25 0.11
CA LEU A 193 20.53 -10.07 0.75
C LEU A 193 20.75 -10.01 2.27
N ASN A 194 20.77 -11.17 2.93
CA ASN A 194 21.07 -11.33 4.36
C ASN A 194 22.48 -10.87 4.78
N GLU A 195 23.44 -10.90 3.89
CA GLU A 195 24.81 -10.51 4.19
C GLU A 195 25.02 -9.00 3.99
N LEU A 196 24.29 -8.42 3.05
CA LEU A 196 24.19 -6.97 2.85
C LEU A 196 23.51 -6.27 4.05
N GLU A 197 22.44 -6.84 4.57
CA GLU A 197 21.75 -6.33 5.76
C GLU A 197 22.64 -6.40 7.00
N LYS A 198 23.36 -7.50 7.21
CA LYS A 198 24.33 -7.63 8.33
C LYS A 198 25.44 -6.60 8.26
N ARG A 199 26.01 -6.37 7.09
CA ARG A 199 27.06 -5.33 6.89
C ARG A 199 26.53 -3.93 7.15
N HIS A 200 25.30 -3.65 6.76
CA HIS A 200 24.66 -2.34 6.99
C HIS A 200 24.40 -2.09 8.47
N ILE A 201 23.92 -3.10 9.20
CA ILE A 201 23.69 -3.03 10.66
C ILE A 201 24.99 -2.84 11.43
N LEU A 202 26.06 -3.57 11.09
CA LEU A 202 27.35 -3.42 11.75
C LEU A 202 27.96 -2.05 11.50
N LYS A 203 27.85 -1.51 10.28
CA LYS A 203 28.36 -0.19 9.93
C LYS A 203 27.60 0.95 10.65
N THR A 204 26.33 0.74 10.98
CA THR A 204 25.50 1.71 11.71
C THR A 204 25.80 1.69 13.22
N LEU A 205 26.26 0.56 13.75
CA LEU A 205 26.65 0.39 15.16
C LEU A 205 28.06 0.90 15.48
N GLU A 206 28.94 1.05 14.49
CA GLU A 206 30.28 1.61 14.65
C GLU A 206 30.35 3.15 14.63
N VAL A 207 29.22 3.82 14.37
CA VAL A 207 29.12 5.31 14.26
C VAL A 207 28.41 5.95 15.45
N VAL A 208 28.17 5.20 16.54
CA VAL A 208 27.60 5.75 17.80
C VAL A 208 28.62 5.75 18.93
#